data_5b7f1646d73447103da7cc0bad80ae2a
#
_entry.id   5b7f1646d73447103da7cc0bad80ae2a
#
_cell.length_a   1.000
_cell.length_b   1.000
_cell.length_c   1.000
_cell.angle_alpha   90.00
_cell.angle_beta   90.00
_cell.angle_gamma   90.00
#
_symmetry.space_group_name_H-M   'P 1'
#
loop_
_entity.id
_entity.type
_entity.pdbx_description
1 polymer ?
#
loop_
_entity_poly.entity_id
_entity_poly.type
_entity_poly.pdbx_seq_one_letter_code
_entity_poly.pdbx_strand_id
1 'polypeptide(L)'
;MKNIEISKIIDPILASDGAGVKLKRSIGVEPNYFDPFLMLDEFGSENSEDYIAGFPPHPHRGIETVTYMLAGDFEHKDSTGGEGRMTAGDVQWMKTGSGIIHSEMPAMKEGKLHGFQLWINMPAKLKMSKPEYIYIDSDKMSVHKDKEKQVKVIAGNFENAEGPVKGHNVEPIYFDVELTKDKLFSYKLPSTHNTFIYLINGEIEIGKNKHDDVKDSTLILLTRGEDLTVKAKSNAKFLVVSGKPINEEIARGGPFVMNTKAEILQAVQDYHSGTFVK
;
A
#
# COMPACT_ATOMS: atom_id res chain seq x y z
N MET A 1 20.08 17.20 12.32
CA MET A 1 19.16 16.50 11.40
C MET A 1 19.81 15.18 11.04
N LYS A 2 19.10 14.08 11.16
CA LYS A 2 19.63 12.73 10.88
C LYS A 2 19.25 12.35 9.45
N ASN A 3 20.27 12.13 8.61
CA ASN A 3 20.05 11.64 7.24
C ASN A 3 19.41 10.25 7.29
N ILE A 4 18.55 9.99 6.35
CA ILE A 4 17.92 8.69 6.15
C ILE A 4 18.84 7.82 5.31
N GLU A 5 19.04 6.59 5.75
CA GLU A 5 19.86 5.58 5.10
C GLU A 5 19.04 4.31 4.87
N ILE A 6 19.54 3.42 4.03
CA ILE A 6 18.96 2.09 3.85
C ILE A 6 19.18 1.27 5.13
N SER A 7 18.11 0.76 5.70
CA SER A 7 18.15 -0.16 6.85
C SER A 7 18.17 -1.62 6.40
N LYS A 8 17.34 -1.96 5.42
CA LYS A 8 17.22 -3.33 4.89
C LYS A 8 16.70 -3.29 3.47
N ILE A 9 17.22 -4.16 2.62
CA ILE A 9 16.71 -4.45 1.28
C ILE A 9 15.97 -5.78 1.36
N ILE A 10 14.76 -5.85 0.79
CA ILE A 10 13.87 -7.00 0.89
C ILE A 10 13.39 -7.37 -0.50
N ASP A 11 13.88 -8.49 -0.99
CA ASP A 11 13.34 -9.10 -2.20
C ASP A 11 11.95 -9.68 -1.91
N PRO A 12 10.98 -9.50 -2.81
CA PRO A 12 9.66 -10.06 -2.63
C PRO A 12 9.68 -11.57 -2.77
N ILE A 13 8.79 -12.23 -2.07
CA ILE A 13 8.49 -13.64 -2.29
C ILE A 13 7.35 -13.79 -3.29
N LEU A 14 7.44 -14.76 -4.18
CA LEU A 14 6.34 -15.13 -5.04
C LEU A 14 5.25 -15.80 -4.21
N ALA A 15 4.03 -15.32 -4.33
CA ALA A 15 2.87 -15.81 -3.61
C ALA A 15 1.64 -15.85 -4.53
N SER A 16 0.58 -16.45 -4.03
CA SER A 16 -0.73 -16.44 -4.67
C SER A 16 -1.78 -16.13 -3.61
N ASP A 17 -2.74 -15.28 -3.97
CA ASP A 17 -3.84 -14.91 -3.08
C ASP A 17 -5.18 -14.85 -3.86
N GLY A 18 -6.30 -14.59 -3.16
CA GLY A 18 -7.61 -14.63 -3.79
C GLY A 18 -7.93 -16.01 -4.38
N ALA A 19 -8.45 -16.05 -5.59
CA ALA A 19 -8.74 -17.30 -6.30
C ALA A 19 -7.57 -17.79 -7.17
N GLY A 20 -6.34 -17.39 -6.86
CA GLY A 20 -5.14 -17.82 -7.57
C GLY A 20 -4.37 -16.69 -8.26
N VAL A 21 -4.62 -15.44 -7.90
CA VAL A 21 -3.86 -14.28 -8.43
C VAL A 21 -2.41 -14.38 -8.00
N LYS A 22 -1.49 -14.36 -8.96
CA LYS A 22 -0.05 -14.35 -8.70
C LYS A 22 0.42 -12.97 -8.29
N LEU A 23 1.24 -12.90 -7.27
CA LEU A 23 1.74 -11.65 -6.71
C LEU A 23 3.15 -11.79 -6.12
N LYS A 24 3.76 -10.64 -5.87
CA LYS A 24 5.04 -10.50 -5.18
C LYS A 24 4.79 -9.86 -3.83
N ARG A 25 4.99 -10.60 -2.74
CA ARG A 25 4.76 -10.13 -1.37
C ARG A 25 6.06 -9.66 -0.73
N SER A 26 6.13 -8.39 -0.37
CA SER A 26 7.31 -7.78 0.26
C SER A 26 7.14 -7.55 1.75
N ILE A 27 5.92 -7.27 2.22
CA ILE A 27 5.56 -7.24 3.64
C ILE A 27 4.55 -8.35 3.86
N GLY A 28 4.85 -9.24 4.79
CA GLY A 28 4.05 -10.43 5.09
C GLY A 28 3.75 -10.57 6.58
N VAL A 29 3.74 -11.83 7.06
CA VAL A 29 3.32 -12.18 8.43
C VAL A 29 4.44 -12.01 9.46
N GLU A 30 5.69 -11.85 9.03
CA GLU A 30 6.88 -11.76 9.88
C GLU A 30 6.93 -10.47 10.73
N PRO A 31 7.84 -10.40 11.73
CA PRO A 31 7.79 -9.41 12.80
C PRO A 31 7.64 -7.99 12.29
N ASN A 32 6.89 -7.21 13.05
CA ASN A 32 6.36 -5.91 12.66
C ASN A 32 7.42 -4.79 12.60
N TYR A 33 8.43 -4.96 11.72
CA TYR A 33 9.38 -3.88 11.43
C TYR A 33 8.74 -2.69 10.69
N PHE A 34 7.53 -2.90 10.16
CA PHE A 34 6.87 -1.97 9.25
C PHE A 34 5.69 -1.26 9.88
N ASP A 35 5.42 -1.44 11.19
CA ASP A 35 4.30 -0.74 11.85
C ASP A 35 4.21 0.72 11.37
N PRO A 36 3.10 1.19 10.81
CA PRO A 36 1.76 0.57 10.83
C PRO A 36 1.44 -0.33 9.62
N PHE A 37 2.38 -0.63 8.73
CA PHE A 37 2.12 -1.40 7.53
C PHE A 37 2.18 -2.91 7.81
N LEU A 38 1.17 -3.64 7.34
CA LEU A 38 0.97 -5.05 7.66
C LEU A 38 1.21 -5.99 6.48
N MET A 39 1.02 -5.49 5.26
CA MET A 39 1.18 -6.26 4.03
C MET A 39 1.45 -5.30 2.87
N LEU A 40 2.35 -5.68 1.97
CA LEU A 40 2.50 -5.06 0.66
C LEU A 40 2.66 -6.14 -0.38
N ASP A 41 1.72 -6.17 -1.32
CA ASP A 41 1.71 -7.03 -2.49
C ASP A 41 1.76 -6.21 -3.76
N GLU A 42 2.67 -6.56 -4.67
CA GLU A 42 2.62 -6.17 -6.07
C GLU A 42 1.95 -7.30 -6.85
N PHE A 43 0.83 -7.02 -7.48
CA PHE A 43 0.21 -7.94 -8.43
C PHE A 43 0.37 -7.38 -9.84
N GLY A 44 0.71 -8.24 -10.80
CA GLY A 44 0.88 -7.79 -12.17
C GLY A 44 1.34 -8.90 -13.11
N SER A 45 0.66 -8.98 -14.24
CA SER A 45 1.00 -9.89 -15.33
C SER A 45 0.40 -9.39 -16.64
N GLU A 46 1.00 -9.79 -17.76
CA GLU A 46 0.43 -9.70 -19.10
C GLU A 46 -0.33 -10.97 -19.48
N ASN A 47 -0.14 -12.07 -18.71
CA ASN A 47 -0.87 -13.30 -18.87
C ASN A 47 -2.14 -13.27 -18.01
N SER A 48 -3.31 -13.28 -18.63
CA SER A 48 -4.59 -13.21 -17.94
C SER A 48 -4.83 -14.40 -16.99
N GLU A 49 -4.27 -15.57 -17.22
CA GLU A 49 -4.38 -16.73 -16.32
C GLU A 49 -3.80 -16.45 -14.93
N ASP A 50 -2.89 -15.50 -14.81
CA ASP A 50 -2.25 -15.12 -13.55
C ASP A 50 -3.14 -14.23 -12.66
N TYR A 51 -4.20 -13.61 -13.20
CA TYR A 51 -5.01 -12.64 -12.48
C TYR A 51 -6.53 -12.75 -12.70
N ILE A 52 -7.00 -13.40 -13.77
CA ILE A 52 -8.42 -13.35 -14.16
C ILE A 52 -9.37 -13.90 -13.09
N ALA A 53 -8.90 -14.78 -12.23
CA ALA A 53 -9.70 -15.33 -11.12
C ALA A 53 -10.02 -14.29 -10.04
N GLY A 54 -9.24 -13.21 -9.93
CA GLY A 54 -9.48 -12.11 -9.04
C GLY A 54 -9.51 -12.47 -7.56
N PHE A 55 -10.12 -11.57 -6.79
CA PHE A 55 -10.36 -11.74 -5.36
C PHE A 55 -11.86 -11.80 -5.11
N PRO A 56 -12.47 -13.01 -5.13
CA PRO A 56 -13.89 -13.20 -4.83
C PRO A 56 -14.28 -12.67 -3.45
N PRO A 57 -15.58 -12.61 -3.10
CA PRO A 57 -16.03 -12.06 -1.82
C PRO A 57 -15.27 -12.64 -0.62
N HIS A 58 -14.60 -11.76 0.11
CA HIS A 58 -13.82 -12.08 1.31
C HIS A 58 -13.93 -10.97 2.35
N PRO A 59 -13.82 -11.31 3.67
CA PRO A 59 -13.99 -10.35 4.74
C PRO A 59 -12.68 -9.66 5.13
N HIS A 60 -12.78 -8.47 5.74
CA HIS A 60 -11.70 -7.82 6.49
C HIS A 60 -12.22 -7.16 7.74
N ARG A 61 -11.42 -7.16 8.83
CA ARG A 61 -11.69 -6.42 10.07
C ARG A 61 -10.40 -5.86 10.65
N GLY A 62 -10.46 -4.60 11.11
CA GLY A 62 -9.41 -3.99 11.92
C GLY A 62 -8.20 -3.46 11.16
N ILE A 63 -8.31 -3.31 9.84
CA ILE A 63 -7.25 -2.77 8.97
C ILE A 63 -7.82 -1.72 8.01
N GLU A 64 -6.93 -0.99 7.37
CA GLU A 64 -7.21 -0.28 6.14
C GLU A 64 -6.55 -1.01 4.98
N THR A 65 -7.23 -1.10 3.84
CA THR A 65 -6.67 -1.62 2.59
C THR A 65 -6.56 -0.52 1.56
N VAL A 66 -5.45 -0.48 0.85
CA VAL A 66 -5.20 0.49 -0.21
C VAL A 66 -4.82 -0.24 -1.47
N THR A 67 -5.68 -0.17 -2.48
CA THR A 67 -5.41 -0.68 -3.83
C THR A 67 -4.99 0.48 -4.71
N TYR A 68 -3.83 0.41 -5.33
CA TYR A 68 -3.33 1.40 -6.29
C TYR A 68 -3.07 0.74 -7.63
N MET A 69 -3.77 1.19 -8.67
CA MET A 69 -3.66 0.64 -10.02
C MET A 69 -2.61 1.37 -10.85
N LEU A 70 -1.70 0.62 -11.48
CA LEU A 70 -0.74 1.14 -12.46
C LEU A 70 -1.15 0.82 -13.90
N ALA A 71 -1.84 -0.30 -14.09
CA ALA A 71 -2.38 -0.70 -15.39
C ALA A 71 -3.54 -1.67 -15.21
N GLY A 72 -4.41 -1.73 -16.20
CA GLY A 72 -5.55 -2.64 -16.21
C GLY A 72 -6.81 -2.01 -15.63
N ASP A 73 -7.78 -2.87 -15.35
CA ASP A 73 -9.13 -2.49 -15.03
C ASP A 73 -9.69 -3.46 -14.00
N PHE A 74 -10.13 -2.93 -12.85
CA PHE A 74 -10.50 -3.70 -11.66
C PHE A 74 -11.82 -3.21 -11.10
N GLU A 75 -12.76 -4.09 -10.85
CA GLU A 75 -14.04 -3.80 -10.23
C GLU A 75 -14.04 -4.14 -8.74
N HIS A 76 -14.48 -3.20 -7.92
CA HIS A 76 -14.74 -3.39 -6.50
C HIS A 76 -16.23 -3.41 -6.21
N LYS A 77 -16.65 -4.30 -5.32
CA LYS A 77 -17.98 -4.30 -4.69
C LYS A 77 -17.86 -4.70 -3.24
N ASP A 78 -18.64 -4.03 -2.37
CA ASP A 78 -18.61 -4.34 -0.95
C ASP A 78 -19.98 -4.40 -0.27
N SER A 79 -19.99 -4.93 0.94
CA SER A 79 -21.20 -5.15 1.76
C SER A 79 -21.83 -3.87 2.31
N THR A 80 -21.20 -2.70 2.15
CA THR A 80 -21.77 -1.40 2.54
C THR A 80 -22.48 -0.72 1.38
N GLY A 81 -22.50 -1.35 0.20
CA GLY A 81 -23.02 -0.80 -1.05
C GLY A 81 -22.02 0.04 -1.82
N GLY A 82 -20.73 -0.01 -1.43
CA GLY A 82 -19.64 0.58 -2.20
C GLY A 82 -19.42 -0.20 -3.49
N GLU A 83 -19.34 0.52 -4.61
CA GLU A 83 -18.97 0.00 -5.91
C GLU A 83 -17.99 0.96 -6.58
N GLY A 84 -17.02 0.43 -7.32
CA GLY A 84 -16.06 1.22 -8.06
C GLY A 84 -15.39 0.42 -9.17
N ARG A 85 -15.02 1.12 -10.23
CA ARG A 85 -14.19 0.56 -11.30
C ARG A 85 -12.91 1.38 -11.35
N MET A 86 -11.80 0.74 -11.07
CA MET A 86 -10.48 1.33 -11.01
C MET A 86 -9.74 1.09 -12.32
N THR A 87 -9.16 2.13 -12.86
CA THR A 87 -8.27 2.08 -14.01
C THR A 87 -6.86 2.56 -13.63
N ALA A 88 -5.97 2.65 -14.60
CA ALA A 88 -4.60 3.07 -14.34
C ALA A 88 -4.52 4.44 -13.65
N GLY A 89 -3.89 4.49 -12.51
CA GLY A 89 -3.70 5.68 -11.69
C GLY A 89 -4.71 5.88 -10.59
N ASP A 90 -5.80 5.10 -10.55
CA ASP A 90 -6.82 5.19 -9.53
C ASP A 90 -6.39 4.53 -8.23
N VAL A 91 -6.97 5.00 -7.14
CA VAL A 91 -6.76 4.44 -5.80
C VAL A 91 -8.09 4.15 -5.14
N GLN A 92 -8.17 3.02 -4.49
CA GLN A 92 -9.21 2.67 -3.55
C GLN A 92 -8.61 2.61 -2.16
N TRP A 93 -9.24 3.30 -1.21
CA TRP A 93 -8.84 3.26 0.20
C TRP A 93 -10.05 2.87 1.05
N MET A 94 -9.94 1.73 1.72
CA MET A 94 -11.04 1.18 2.50
C MET A 94 -10.61 1.02 3.96
N LYS A 95 -11.32 1.67 4.88
CA LYS A 95 -11.24 1.40 6.32
C LYS A 95 -12.21 0.27 6.64
N THR A 96 -11.71 -0.87 7.05
CA THR A 96 -12.56 -2.05 7.26
C THR A 96 -13.30 -2.01 8.60
N GLY A 97 -12.72 -1.32 9.60
CA GLY A 97 -13.36 -1.12 10.90
C GLY A 97 -13.91 -2.41 11.50
N SER A 98 -15.19 -2.38 11.87
CA SER A 98 -15.89 -3.50 12.51
C SER A 98 -16.15 -4.69 11.60
N GLY A 99 -15.96 -4.55 10.30
CA GLY A 99 -16.08 -5.64 9.33
C GLY A 99 -16.69 -5.18 8.00
N ILE A 100 -16.09 -5.62 6.92
CA ILE A 100 -16.56 -5.45 5.55
C ILE A 100 -16.30 -6.73 4.78
N ILE A 101 -17.20 -7.08 3.87
CA ILE A 101 -17.00 -8.15 2.89
C ILE A 101 -16.93 -7.48 1.54
N HIS A 102 -15.85 -7.71 0.79
CA HIS A 102 -15.69 -7.13 -0.52
C HIS A 102 -15.14 -8.12 -1.54
N SER A 103 -15.23 -7.75 -2.81
CA SER A 103 -14.62 -8.45 -3.93
C SER A 103 -13.88 -7.46 -4.81
N GLU A 104 -12.78 -7.91 -5.39
CA GLU A 104 -11.97 -7.16 -6.35
C GLU A 104 -11.74 -8.06 -7.56
N MET A 105 -12.39 -7.74 -8.68
CA MET A 105 -12.40 -8.60 -9.86
C MET A 105 -11.84 -7.86 -11.08
N PRO A 106 -10.98 -8.48 -11.89
CA PRO A 106 -10.58 -7.90 -13.16
C PRO A 106 -11.81 -7.62 -14.04
N ALA A 107 -11.93 -6.38 -14.51
CA ALA A 107 -12.98 -5.97 -15.46
C ALA A 107 -12.50 -6.06 -16.93
N MET A 108 -11.40 -6.76 -17.13
CA MET A 108 -10.76 -7.01 -18.43
C MET A 108 -10.52 -8.50 -18.62
N LYS A 109 -10.50 -8.94 -19.87
CA LYS A 109 -10.27 -10.37 -20.23
C LYS A 109 -8.82 -10.65 -20.61
N GLU A 110 -8.10 -9.66 -21.09
CA GLU A 110 -6.73 -9.73 -21.58
C GLU A 110 -6.03 -8.37 -21.40
N GLY A 111 -4.72 -8.35 -21.54
CA GLY A 111 -3.90 -7.16 -21.39
C GLY A 111 -3.14 -7.16 -20.06
N LYS A 112 -2.40 -6.09 -19.80
CA LYS A 112 -1.60 -5.96 -18.59
C LYS A 112 -2.45 -5.52 -17.42
N LEU A 113 -2.49 -6.33 -16.37
CA LEU A 113 -2.91 -5.91 -15.04
C LEU A 113 -1.67 -5.60 -14.20
N HIS A 114 -1.64 -4.48 -13.48
CA HIS A 114 -0.55 -4.12 -12.57
C HIS A 114 -1.04 -3.18 -11.48
N GLY A 115 -0.74 -3.49 -10.24
CA GLY A 115 -1.12 -2.66 -9.10
C GLY A 115 -0.49 -3.13 -7.79
N PHE A 116 -0.84 -2.41 -6.74
CA PHE A 116 -0.38 -2.67 -5.38
C PHE A 116 -1.55 -2.82 -4.42
N GLN A 117 -1.41 -3.75 -3.48
CA GLN A 117 -2.28 -3.87 -2.31
C GLN A 117 -1.46 -3.62 -1.05
N LEU A 118 -1.78 -2.57 -0.33
CA LEU A 118 -1.17 -2.22 0.94
C LEU A 118 -2.19 -2.40 2.07
N TRP A 119 -1.80 -3.10 3.14
CA TRP A 119 -2.58 -3.13 4.37
C TRP A 119 -1.93 -2.24 5.42
N ILE A 120 -2.74 -1.40 6.03
CA ILE A 120 -2.34 -0.49 7.10
C ILE A 120 -3.11 -0.88 8.36
N ASN A 121 -2.43 -0.98 9.49
CA ASN A 121 -3.06 -1.28 10.77
C ASN A 121 -3.91 -0.11 11.26
N MET A 122 -4.96 -0.42 11.98
CA MET A 122 -5.79 0.56 12.69
C MET A 122 -5.49 0.52 14.19
N PRO A 123 -5.47 1.68 14.89
CA PRO A 123 -5.41 1.69 16.36
C PRO A 123 -6.57 0.91 16.99
N ALA A 124 -6.34 0.25 18.11
CA ALA A 124 -7.34 -0.56 18.81
C ALA A 124 -8.69 0.12 18.97
N LYS A 125 -8.68 1.41 19.35
CA LYS A 125 -9.89 2.24 19.53
C LYS A 125 -10.73 2.41 18.27
N LEU A 126 -10.18 2.15 17.08
CA LEU A 126 -10.85 2.32 15.78
C LEU A 126 -11.14 1.00 15.06
N LYS A 127 -10.60 -0.13 15.55
CA LYS A 127 -10.80 -1.43 14.89
C LYS A 127 -12.26 -1.85 14.79
N MET A 128 -13.12 -1.32 15.66
CA MET A 128 -14.57 -1.58 15.64
C MET A 128 -15.37 -0.36 15.19
N SER A 129 -14.76 0.62 14.50
CA SER A 129 -15.47 1.75 13.90
C SER A 129 -16.30 1.32 12.69
N LYS A 130 -17.19 2.21 12.24
CA LYS A 130 -17.96 1.98 11.00
C LYS A 130 -17.00 1.87 9.82
N PRO A 131 -17.21 0.90 8.90
CA PRO A 131 -16.46 0.82 7.65
C PRO A 131 -16.66 2.07 6.77
N GLU A 132 -15.61 2.43 6.03
CA GLU A 132 -15.62 3.54 5.07
C GLU A 132 -14.92 3.10 3.79
N TYR A 133 -15.48 3.50 2.65
CA TYR A 133 -14.90 3.28 1.32
C TYR A 133 -14.65 4.63 0.65
N ILE A 134 -13.45 4.82 0.12
CA ILE A 134 -13.02 6.02 -0.59
C ILE A 134 -12.46 5.59 -1.94
N TYR A 135 -13.12 6.01 -3.02
CA TYR A 135 -12.60 5.89 -4.37
C TYR A 135 -11.98 7.22 -4.80
N ILE A 136 -10.77 7.15 -5.32
CA ILE A 136 -10.01 8.31 -5.76
C ILE A 136 -9.64 8.10 -7.23
N ASP A 137 -10.32 8.84 -8.07
CA ASP A 137 -10.08 8.94 -9.49
C ASP A 137 -8.72 9.58 -9.76
N SER A 138 -7.97 9.04 -10.70
CA SER A 138 -6.64 9.54 -11.09
C SER A 138 -6.65 11.00 -11.51
N ASP A 139 -7.74 11.47 -12.11
CA ASP A 139 -7.90 12.86 -12.55
C ASP A 139 -8.07 13.84 -11.38
N LYS A 140 -8.46 13.34 -10.20
CA LYS A 140 -8.59 14.12 -8.96
C LYS A 140 -7.33 14.10 -8.10
N MET A 141 -6.33 13.33 -8.51
CA MET A 141 -5.11 13.19 -7.74
C MET A 141 -4.15 14.35 -8.03
N SER A 142 -3.64 14.96 -6.96
CA SER A 142 -2.67 16.03 -7.10
C SER A 142 -1.33 15.50 -7.60
N VAL A 143 -0.77 16.17 -8.59
CA VAL A 143 0.51 15.81 -9.19
C VAL A 143 1.43 17.02 -9.21
N HIS A 144 2.60 16.89 -8.60
CA HIS A 144 3.72 17.81 -8.87
C HIS A 144 4.50 17.27 -10.08
N LYS A 145 4.72 18.14 -11.08
CA LYS A 145 5.49 17.78 -12.27
C LYS A 145 6.38 18.90 -12.72
N ASP A 146 7.66 18.59 -12.90
CA ASP A 146 8.66 19.46 -13.51
C ASP A 146 9.49 18.71 -14.57
N LYS A 147 10.65 19.24 -14.96
CA LYS A 147 11.53 18.62 -15.96
C LYS A 147 12.34 17.44 -15.39
N GLU A 148 12.39 17.29 -14.08
CA GLU A 148 13.25 16.35 -13.37
C GLU A 148 12.47 15.18 -12.80
N LYS A 149 11.23 15.44 -12.36
CA LYS A 149 10.40 14.47 -11.66
C LYS A 149 8.91 14.71 -11.85
N GLN A 150 8.15 13.64 -11.68
CA GLN A 150 6.71 13.67 -11.46
C GLN A 150 6.41 12.95 -10.15
N VAL A 151 5.64 13.60 -9.26
CA VAL A 151 5.21 13.04 -7.98
C VAL A 151 3.69 13.09 -7.92
N LYS A 152 3.06 11.91 -8.00
CA LYS A 152 1.63 11.75 -7.74
C LYS A 152 1.45 11.57 -6.24
N VAL A 153 0.63 12.43 -5.62
CA VAL A 153 0.42 12.48 -4.17
C VAL A 153 -0.89 11.78 -3.83
N ILE A 154 -0.81 10.55 -3.34
CA ILE A 154 -1.96 9.75 -2.91
C ILE A 154 -2.37 10.18 -1.49
N ALA A 155 -1.40 10.30 -0.59
CA ALA A 155 -1.60 10.80 0.77
C ALA A 155 -0.41 11.65 1.20
N GLY A 156 -0.65 12.64 2.07
CA GLY A 156 0.35 13.62 2.51
C GLY A 156 0.44 14.81 1.56
N ASN A 157 1.57 15.52 1.61
CA ASN A 157 1.81 16.74 0.83
C ASN A 157 3.19 16.68 0.20
N PHE A 158 3.31 17.11 -1.04
CA PHE A 158 4.61 17.31 -1.72
C PHE A 158 4.58 18.63 -2.47
N GLU A 159 5.49 19.55 -2.10
CA GLU A 159 5.51 20.94 -2.61
C GLU A 159 4.09 21.56 -2.51
N ASN A 160 3.50 21.95 -3.63
CA ASN A 160 2.15 22.54 -3.69
C ASN A 160 1.05 21.49 -3.95
N ALA A 161 1.39 20.20 -4.05
CA ALA A 161 0.44 19.12 -4.26
C ALA A 161 0.03 18.52 -2.92
N GLU A 162 -1.28 18.38 -2.69
CA GLU A 162 -1.85 17.78 -1.50
C GLU A 162 -2.67 16.55 -1.90
N GLY A 163 -2.41 15.41 -1.24
CA GLY A 163 -3.15 14.16 -1.46
C GLY A 163 -4.60 14.24 -0.99
N PRO A 164 -5.51 13.55 -1.68
CA PRO A 164 -6.93 13.54 -1.33
C PRO A 164 -7.24 12.80 -0.02
N VAL A 165 -6.37 11.88 0.41
CA VAL A 165 -6.55 11.07 1.62
C VAL A 165 -6.13 11.86 2.84
N LYS A 166 -7.10 12.10 3.77
CA LYS A 166 -6.90 12.92 4.97
C LYS A 166 -7.50 12.28 6.22
N GLY A 167 -7.02 12.72 7.38
CA GLY A 167 -7.63 12.36 8.66
C GLY A 167 -7.37 10.92 9.13
N HIS A 168 -6.33 10.28 8.65
CA HIS A 168 -5.92 8.94 9.09
C HIS A 168 -4.98 9.00 10.29
N ASN A 169 -5.18 8.08 11.26
CA ASN A 169 -4.45 8.11 12.53
C ASN A 169 -2.96 7.83 12.40
N VAL A 170 -2.55 7.17 11.32
CA VAL A 170 -1.15 6.85 11.04
C VAL A 170 -0.45 7.94 10.23
N GLU A 171 -1.14 9.06 9.95
CA GLU A 171 -0.59 10.20 9.21
C GLU A 171 0.13 9.75 7.92
N PRO A 172 -0.55 9.00 7.01
CA PRO A 172 0.12 8.35 5.91
C PRO A 172 0.71 9.35 4.91
N ILE A 173 1.89 9.01 4.40
CA ILE A 173 2.49 9.62 3.22
C ILE A 173 2.58 8.52 2.18
N TYR A 174 2.03 8.76 1.00
CA TYR A 174 2.08 7.80 -0.09
C TYR A 174 2.25 8.54 -1.42
N PHE A 175 3.43 8.41 -2.02
CA PHE A 175 3.79 9.04 -3.29
C PHE A 175 4.15 7.97 -4.32
N ASP A 176 3.73 8.18 -5.57
CA ASP A 176 4.27 7.53 -6.77
C ASP A 176 5.20 8.53 -7.45
N VAL A 177 6.47 8.20 -7.52
CA VAL A 177 7.54 9.08 -7.99
C VAL A 177 8.14 8.53 -9.28
N GLU A 178 8.11 9.35 -10.33
CA GLU A 178 8.92 9.17 -11.53
C GLU A 178 10.08 10.16 -11.49
N LEU A 179 11.31 9.67 -11.54
CA LEU A 179 12.52 10.47 -11.40
C LEU A 179 13.43 10.27 -12.61
N THR A 180 13.80 11.37 -13.27
CA THR A 180 14.69 11.34 -14.43
C THR A 180 16.12 10.99 -13.99
N LYS A 181 16.86 10.30 -14.84
CA LYS A 181 18.27 9.96 -14.63
C LYS A 181 19.09 11.16 -14.16
N ASP A 182 19.99 10.90 -13.21
CA ASP A 182 20.91 11.86 -12.58
C ASP A 182 20.24 12.97 -11.76
N LYS A 183 18.91 12.90 -11.55
CA LYS A 183 18.14 13.87 -10.77
C LYS A 183 17.90 13.39 -9.35
N LEU A 184 17.45 14.35 -8.49
CA LEU A 184 17.22 14.15 -7.07
C LEU A 184 15.73 14.30 -6.73
N PHE A 185 15.24 13.36 -5.94
CA PHE A 185 14.03 13.51 -5.15
C PHE A 185 14.44 13.77 -3.71
N SER A 186 13.93 14.83 -3.10
CA SER A 186 14.17 15.17 -1.71
C SER A 186 12.87 15.46 -1.00
N TYR A 187 12.73 14.94 0.23
CA TYR A 187 11.54 15.13 1.04
C TYR A 187 11.85 15.13 2.52
N LYS A 188 11.16 15.98 3.30
CA LYS A 188 11.24 15.97 4.77
C LYS A 188 10.18 15.09 5.36
N LEU A 189 10.62 13.97 5.93
CA LEU A 189 9.77 13.02 6.64
C LEU A 189 9.65 13.36 8.12
N PRO A 190 8.51 13.06 8.77
CA PRO A 190 8.45 13.05 10.22
C PRO A 190 9.41 12.00 10.80
N SER A 191 10.30 12.42 11.72
CA SER A 191 11.35 11.55 12.29
C SER A 191 10.81 10.36 13.09
N THR A 192 9.52 10.38 13.44
CA THR A 192 8.82 9.30 14.17
C THR A 192 8.24 8.23 13.26
N HIS A 193 8.15 8.48 11.96
CA HIS A 193 7.55 7.55 11.01
C HIS A 193 8.48 6.38 10.69
N ASN A 194 7.88 5.24 10.38
CA ASN A 194 8.53 4.18 9.62
C ASN A 194 8.26 4.42 8.14
N THR A 195 9.31 4.29 7.33
CA THR A 195 9.27 4.59 5.90
C THR A 195 9.92 3.49 5.11
N PHE A 196 9.34 3.16 3.99
CA PHE A 196 9.97 2.34 2.96
C PHE A 196 9.81 2.95 1.57
N ILE A 197 10.72 2.58 0.68
CA ILE A 197 10.61 2.79 -0.76
C ILE A 197 10.35 1.45 -1.42
N TYR A 198 9.45 1.40 -2.38
CA TYR A 198 9.28 0.26 -3.27
C TYR A 198 9.77 0.65 -4.66
N LEU A 199 10.89 0.08 -5.10
CA LEU A 199 11.43 0.34 -6.44
C LEU A 199 10.65 -0.47 -7.46
N ILE A 200 9.87 0.19 -8.30
CA ILE A 200 9.09 -0.46 -9.37
C ILE A 200 9.99 -0.79 -10.55
N ASN A 201 10.78 0.17 -10.99
CA ASN A 201 11.79 -0.01 -12.04
C ASN A 201 12.90 1.04 -11.98
N GLY A 202 14.04 0.73 -12.60
CA GLY A 202 15.18 1.61 -12.70
C GLY A 202 16.20 1.40 -11.57
N GLU A 203 17.11 2.36 -11.42
CA GLU A 203 18.18 2.30 -10.43
C GLU A 203 18.22 3.58 -9.59
N ILE A 204 18.28 3.43 -8.27
CA ILE A 204 18.29 4.55 -7.32
C ILE A 204 19.41 4.40 -6.27
N GLU A 205 19.88 5.54 -5.77
CA GLU A 205 20.75 5.64 -4.59
C GLU A 205 20.03 6.37 -3.47
N ILE A 206 20.14 5.90 -2.23
CA ILE A 206 19.53 6.51 -1.05
C ILE A 206 20.60 6.74 0.02
N GLY A 207 20.64 7.97 0.54
CA GLY A 207 21.62 8.32 1.56
C GLY A 207 23.06 8.36 1.02
N LYS A 208 24.02 8.00 1.88
CA LYS A 208 25.45 8.00 1.53
C LYS A 208 26.00 6.63 1.19
N ASN A 209 25.27 5.58 1.53
CA ASN A 209 25.70 4.21 1.28
C ASN A 209 25.27 3.80 -0.14
N LYS A 210 26.27 3.44 -0.94
CA LYS A 210 26.01 2.90 -2.28
C LYS A 210 25.60 1.44 -2.14
N HIS A 211 24.35 1.15 -2.51
CA HIS A 211 23.85 -0.20 -2.68
C HIS A 211 23.62 -0.41 -4.18
N ASP A 212 24.51 -1.13 -4.83
CA ASP A 212 24.48 -1.34 -6.29
C ASP A 212 23.53 -2.49 -6.71
N ASP A 213 22.90 -3.20 -5.74
CA ASP A 213 22.20 -4.45 -5.99
C ASP A 213 20.67 -4.36 -5.82
N VAL A 214 20.10 -3.14 -5.81
CA VAL A 214 18.63 -3.00 -5.73
C VAL A 214 18.02 -3.26 -7.11
N LYS A 215 17.24 -4.33 -7.20
CA LYS A 215 16.53 -4.74 -8.42
C LYS A 215 15.14 -4.15 -8.48
N ASP A 216 14.56 -4.19 -9.66
CA ASP A 216 13.13 -3.90 -9.85
C ASP A 216 12.27 -4.78 -8.93
N SER A 217 11.14 -4.27 -8.51
CA SER A 217 10.20 -4.92 -7.58
C SER A 217 10.80 -5.22 -6.21
N THR A 218 11.66 -4.35 -5.69
CA THR A 218 12.34 -4.53 -4.38
C THR A 218 11.85 -3.48 -3.37
N LEU A 219 11.60 -3.92 -2.13
CA LEU A 219 11.28 -3.05 -1.02
C LEU A 219 12.54 -2.65 -0.25
N ILE A 220 12.71 -1.36 0.00
CA ILE A 220 13.84 -0.75 0.70
C ILE A 220 13.32 -0.13 1.99
N LEU A 221 13.55 -0.80 3.12
CA LEU A 221 13.24 -0.24 4.44
C LEU A 221 14.27 0.81 4.82
N LEU A 222 13.82 1.96 5.28
CA LEU A 222 14.68 3.09 5.62
C LEU A 222 14.88 3.21 7.14
N THR A 223 16.01 3.81 7.53
CA THR A 223 16.21 4.25 8.91
C THR A 223 15.31 5.44 9.22
N ARG A 224 14.94 5.62 10.49
CA ARG A 224 14.24 6.83 10.92
C ARG A 224 15.15 8.05 10.81
N GLY A 225 14.61 9.14 10.28
CA GLY A 225 15.29 10.40 10.06
C GLY A 225 14.33 11.44 9.48
N GLU A 226 14.85 12.59 9.13
CA GLU A 226 14.04 13.68 8.58
C GLU A 226 14.32 13.95 7.10
N ASP A 227 15.58 13.83 6.67
CA ASP A 227 15.97 14.22 5.33
C ASP A 227 16.12 12.98 4.44
N LEU A 228 15.10 12.70 3.64
CA LEU A 228 15.12 11.68 2.59
C LEU A 228 15.66 12.30 1.31
N THR A 229 16.71 11.69 0.75
CA THR A 229 17.23 12.02 -0.57
C THR A 229 17.43 10.75 -1.37
N VAL A 230 16.83 10.73 -2.57
CA VAL A 230 16.93 9.64 -3.54
C VAL A 230 17.52 10.21 -4.82
N LYS A 231 18.58 9.60 -5.33
CA LYS A 231 19.18 9.93 -6.63
C LYS A 231 18.88 8.83 -7.64
N ALA A 232 18.41 9.19 -8.81
CA ALA A 232 18.22 8.25 -9.90
C ALA A 232 19.53 8.03 -10.67
N LYS A 233 19.95 6.77 -10.85
CA LYS A 233 21.06 6.37 -11.72
C LYS A 233 20.59 6.11 -13.16
N SER A 234 19.34 5.69 -13.31
CA SER A 234 18.62 5.59 -14.58
C SER A 234 17.28 6.33 -14.42
N ASN A 235 16.44 6.41 -15.45
CA ASN A 235 15.06 6.78 -15.22
C ASN A 235 14.43 5.75 -14.28
N ALA A 236 13.84 6.22 -13.19
CA ALA A 236 13.32 5.33 -12.15
C ALA A 236 11.89 5.67 -11.77
N LYS A 237 11.14 4.64 -11.39
CA LYS A 237 9.81 4.77 -10.81
C LYS A 237 9.77 4.02 -9.48
N PHE A 238 9.30 4.70 -8.43
CA PHE A 238 9.24 4.12 -7.09
C PHE A 238 8.11 4.72 -6.26
N LEU A 239 7.63 3.94 -5.29
CA LEU A 239 6.71 4.40 -4.26
C LEU A 239 7.49 4.86 -3.03
N VAL A 240 7.05 5.94 -2.41
CA VAL A 240 7.49 6.35 -1.06
C VAL A 240 6.29 6.19 -0.15
N VAL A 241 6.40 5.30 0.84
CA VAL A 241 5.32 5.01 1.78
C VAL A 241 5.84 5.21 3.19
N SER A 242 5.16 6.06 3.96
CA SER A 242 5.56 6.44 5.31
C SER A 242 4.34 6.54 6.21
N GLY A 243 4.48 6.15 7.47
CA GLY A 243 3.39 6.20 8.44
C GLY A 243 3.87 6.20 9.88
N LYS A 244 3.10 6.83 10.74
CA LYS A 244 3.32 6.86 12.18
C LYS A 244 3.04 5.48 12.78
N PRO A 245 4.01 4.83 13.45
CA PRO A 245 3.79 3.54 14.09
C PRO A 245 2.75 3.65 15.20
N ILE A 246 1.91 2.61 15.30
CA ILE A 246 0.84 2.53 16.30
C ILE A 246 1.40 2.01 17.64
N ASN A 247 2.42 1.12 17.59
CA ASN A 247 3.06 0.50 18.76
C ASN A 247 2.06 -0.23 19.68
N GLU A 248 1.06 -0.88 19.10
CA GLU A 248 0.10 -1.73 19.80
C GLU A 248 0.35 -3.20 19.47
N GLU A 249 -0.08 -4.10 20.36
CA GLU A 249 -0.07 -5.55 20.09
C GLU A 249 -0.89 -5.90 18.86
N ILE A 250 -0.42 -6.88 18.08
CA ILE A 250 -1.06 -7.34 16.86
C ILE A 250 -1.37 -8.83 16.98
N ALA A 251 -2.65 -9.17 16.83
CA ALA A 251 -3.12 -10.52 16.60
C ALA A 251 -3.65 -10.65 15.17
N ARG A 252 -3.17 -11.64 14.41
CA ARG A 252 -3.64 -11.93 13.03
C ARG A 252 -4.34 -13.27 12.96
N GLY A 253 -5.42 -13.33 12.18
CA GLY A 253 -6.12 -14.56 11.83
C GLY A 253 -6.66 -14.44 10.41
N GLY A 254 -5.87 -14.84 9.42
CA GLY A 254 -6.21 -14.65 8.01
C GLY A 254 -6.45 -13.18 7.68
N PRO A 255 -7.65 -12.80 7.22
CA PRO A 255 -7.98 -11.43 6.80
C PRO A 255 -8.34 -10.49 7.98
N PHE A 256 -8.28 -10.98 9.22
CA PHE A 256 -8.58 -10.22 10.42
C PHE A 256 -7.31 -9.82 11.16
N VAL A 257 -7.21 -8.55 11.57
CA VAL A 257 -6.10 -8.06 12.37
C VAL A 257 -6.65 -7.25 13.54
N MET A 258 -6.50 -7.81 14.72
CA MET A 258 -6.98 -7.23 15.98
C MET A 258 -5.81 -7.05 16.96
N ASN A 259 -6.09 -6.80 18.24
CA ASN A 259 -5.05 -6.65 19.25
C ASN A 259 -4.87 -7.93 20.08
N THR A 260 -5.89 -8.79 20.15
CA THR A 260 -5.86 -10.03 20.93
C THR A 260 -6.36 -11.25 20.14
N LYS A 261 -5.93 -12.44 20.56
CA LYS A 261 -6.45 -13.70 19.98
C LYS A 261 -7.95 -13.87 20.23
N ALA A 262 -8.47 -13.39 21.36
CA ALA A 262 -9.90 -13.45 21.65
C ALA A 262 -10.73 -12.63 20.63
N GLU A 263 -10.25 -11.44 20.27
CA GLU A 263 -10.89 -10.62 19.24
C GLU A 263 -10.84 -11.25 17.85
N ILE A 264 -9.75 -11.98 17.51
CA ILE A 264 -9.68 -12.77 16.27
C ILE A 264 -10.73 -13.87 16.28
N LEU A 265 -10.85 -14.65 17.39
CA LEU A 265 -11.88 -15.70 17.51
C LEU A 265 -13.29 -15.11 17.39
N GLN A 266 -13.54 -13.94 17.99
CA GLN A 266 -14.81 -13.25 17.85
C GLN A 266 -15.07 -12.83 16.38
N ALA A 267 -14.06 -12.32 15.65
CA ALA A 267 -14.23 -11.97 14.25
C ALA A 267 -14.59 -13.18 13.38
N VAL A 268 -13.95 -14.33 13.62
CA VAL A 268 -14.26 -15.60 12.94
C VAL A 268 -15.68 -16.04 13.26
N GLN A 269 -16.09 -15.98 14.52
CA GLN A 269 -17.44 -16.33 14.96
C GLN A 269 -18.49 -15.43 14.34
N ASP A 270 -18.29 -14.12 14.35
CA ASP A 270 -19.20 -13.14 13.74
C ASP A 270 -19.39 -13.44 12.24
N TYR A 271 -18.28 -13.75 11.53
CA TYR A 271 -18.32 -14.08 10.10
C TYR A 271 -19.14 -15.34 9.84
N HIS A 272 -18.91 -16.42 10.60
CA HIS A 272 -19.64 -17.68 10.41
C HIS A 272 -21.12 -17.60 10.83
N SER A 273 -21.46 -16.74 11.79
CA SER A 273 -22.85 -16.56 12.24
C SER A 273 -23.64 -15.54 11.42
N GLY A 274 -23.03 -14.90 10.40
CA GLY A 274 -23.69 -13.89 9.58
C GLY A 274 -23.91 -12.52 10.28
N THR A 275 -23.21 -12.27 11.39
CA THR A 275 -23.29 -11.02 12.18
C THR A 275 -22.07 -10.12 11.97
N PHE A 276 -21.26 -10.40 10.97
CA PHE A 276 -19.99 -9.73 10.71
C PHE A 276 -20.15 -8.30 10.20
N VAL A 277 -21.05 -8.10 9.24
CA VAL A 277 -21.41 -6.80 8.69
C VAL A 277 -22.53 -6.20 9.56
N LYS A 278 -22.33 -4.96 10.01
CA LYS A 278 -23.27 -4.25 10.91
C LYS A 278 -23.88 -3.04 10.24
#